data_cfd79d117488ed8ccad1298ada7470f8
#
_entry.id   cfd79d117488ed8ccad1298ada7470f8
#
_cell.length_a   1.000
_cell.length_b   1.000
_cell.length_c   1.000
_cell.angle_alpha   90.00
_cell.angle_beta   90.00
_cell.angle_gamma   90.00
#
_symmetry.space_group_name_H-M   'P 1'
#
loop_
_entity.id
_entity.type
_entity.pdbx_description
1 polymer ?
#
loop_
_entity_poly.entity_id
_entity_poly.type
_entity_poly.pdbx_seq_one_letter_code
_entity_poly.pdbx_strand_id
1 'polypeptide(L)'
;KHEDWLTRGVKNVIGLKRPAPYEVELQTKEWFVNLVARFNSSKLDVISSISDKQAALNQLVIEGSSVFVKLCYSGLFLIVVVILLIFTQKALYSPWGRMMRAIRDNEEAANAMGKNVVKQHLLIFILGSAIVGLAGAMLVTQDGLFTPGSYQPMRYTFLIWVMVIVGGSGNNFGAILGGFVVWFLWIEAAPIA
;
A
#
# COMPACT_ATOMS: atom_id res chain seq x y z
N LYS A 1 54.77 -8.71 41.32
CA LYS A 1 55.66 -7.60 41.69
C LYS A 1 55.23 -6.24 41.12
N HIS A 2 54.42 -6.21 40.07
CA HIS A 2 53.94 -4.96 39.46
C HIS A 2 52.64 -4.42 40.12
N GLU A 3 51.81 -5.28 40.69
CA GLU A 3 50.54 -4.89 41.32
C GLU A 3 50.72 -4.22 42.69
N ASP A 4 51.67 -4.65 43.45
CA ASP A 4 52.00 -4.01 44.75
C ASP A 4 52.49 -2.56 44.62
N TRP A 5 52.98 -2.24 43.48
CA TRP A 5 53.55 -0.94 43.16
C TRP A 5 52.46 0.09 42.86
N LEU A 6 51.42 -0.36 42.18
CA LEU A 6 50.20 0.43 41.84
C LEU A 6 49.36 0.73 43.09
N THR A 7 49.20 -0.24 43.99
CA THR A 7 48.44 -0.07 45.24
C THR A 7 49.11 0.84 46.28
N ARG A 8 50.44 0.92 46.34
CA ARG A 8 51.13 1.90 47.13
C ARG A 8 51.05 3.31 46.59
N GLY A 9 51.03 3.47 45.25
CA GLY A 9 50.90 4.74 44.61
C GLY A 9 49.54 5.39 44.92
N VAL A 10 48.44 4.65 44.83
CA VAL A 10 47.08 5.14 45.11
C VAL A 10 46.90 5.56 46.58
N LYS A 11 47.52 4.87 47.54
CA LYS A 11 47.49 5.25 48.98
C LYS A 11 48.16 6.56 49.27
N ASN A 12 49.20 6.94 48.55
CA ASN A 12 49.99 8.16 48.81
C ASN A 12 49.31 9.43 48.20
N VAL A 13 48.44 9.31 47.26
CA VAL A 13 47.67 10.44 46.70
C VAL A 13 46.66 11.00 47.72
N ILE A 14 46.17 10.16 48.63
CA ILE A 14 45.24 10.58 49.69
C ILE A 14 45.89 11.39 50.80
N GLY A 15 47.19 11.37 50.91
CA GLY A 15 47.97 12.02 51.97
C GLY A 15 48.87 13.18 51.53
N LEU A 16 48.36 14.14 50.83
CA LEU A 16 48.83 15.52 50.64
C LEU A 16 50.37 15.77 50.77
N LYS A 17 51.22 15.08 50.11
CA LYS A 17 52.62 15.55 49.87
C LYS A 17 53.02 15.02 48.49
N ARG A 18 53.46 15.93 47.65
CA ARG A 18 53.96 15.76 46.27
C ARG A 18 53.78 14.37 45.71
N PRO A 19 52.86 14.19 44.74
CA PRO A 19 52.63 12.88 44.14
C PRO A 19 53.98 12.36 43.59
N ALA A 20 54.25 11.09 43.81
CA ALA A 20 55.42 10.44 43.23
C ALA A 20 55.32 10.48 41.69
N PRO A 21 56.43 10.52 40.94
CA PRO A 21 56.40 10.67 39.48
C PRO A 21 55.52 9.67 38.77
N TYR A 22 55.35 8.45 39.28
CA TYR A 22 54.49 7.43 38.74
C TYR A 22 52.99 7.68 38.99
N GLU A 23 52.62 8.42 40.05
CA GLU A 23 51.23 8.82 40.33
C GLU A 23 50.75 9.89 39.35
N VAL A 24 51.63 10.81 38.99
CA VAL A 24 51.38 11.80 37.96
C VAL A 24 51.19 11.12 36.60
N GLU A 25 51.98 10.10 36.33
CA GLU A 25 51.86 9.31 35.09
C GLU A 25 50.53 8.52 35.03
N LEU A 26 50.08 7.95 36.16
CA LEU A 26 48.77 7.27 36.21
C LEU A 26 47.62 8.24 36.03
N GLN A 27 47.61 9.38 36.69
CA GLN A 27 46.58 10.41 36.54
C GLN A 27 46.52 10.94 35.10
N THR A 28 47.68 11.15 34.47
CA THR A 28 47.70 11.60 33.06
C THR A 28 47.20 10.52 32.12
N LYS A 29 47.43 9.24 32.38
CA LYS A 29 46.87 8.13 31.60
C LYS A 29 45.37 8.03 31.77
N GLU A 30 44.86 8.13 33.00
CA GLU A 30 43.40 8.13 33.24
C GLU A 30 42.72 9.33 32.60
N TRP A 31 43.29 10.52 32.72
CA TRP A 31 42.78 11.71 32.06
C TRP A 31 42.76 11.55 30.54
N PHE A 32 43.81 10.99 29.95
CA PHE A 32 43.90 10.75 28.53
C PHE A 32 42.84 9.72 28.06
N VAL A 33 42.66 8.62 28.78
CA VAL A 33 41.64 7.60 28.49
C VAL A 33 40.27 8.21 28.59
N ASN A 34 39.97 9.01 29.59
CA ASN A 34 38.70 9.70 29.75
C ASN A 34 38.45 10.75 28.64
N LEU A 35 39.48 11.46 28.22
CA LEU A 35 39.42 12.39 27.10
C LEU A 35 39.09 11.68 25.78
N VAL A 36 39.78 10.57 25.50
CA VAL A 36 39.54 9.74 24.30
C VAL A 36 38.15 9.14 24.34
N ALA A 37 37.70 8.66 25.50
CA ALA A 37 36.33 8.12 25.65
C ALA A 37 35.26 9.18 25.39
N ARG A 38 35.41 10.40 25.92
CA ARG A 38 34.51 11.53 25.66
C ARG A 38 34.53 11.94 24.19
N PHE A 39 35.69 11.94 23.56
CA PHE A 39 35.80 12.29 22.14
C PHE A 39 35.15 11.23 21.25
N ASN A 40 35.29 9.95 21.59
CA ASN A 40 34.64 8.86 20.88
C ASN A 40 33.13 8.87 21.09
N SER A 41 32.64 9.11 22.32
CA SER A 41 31.20 9.22 22.56
C SER A 41 30.59 10.38 21.77
N SER A 42 31.24 11.56 21.79
CA SER A 42 30.77 12.70 21.00
C SER A 42 30.73 12.42 19.48
N LYS A 43 31.73 11.70 18.96
CA LYS A 43 31.72 11.26 17.55
C LYS A 43 30.60 10.27 17.28
N LEU A 44 30.37 9.32 18.16
CA LEU A 44 29.30 8.34 18.03
C LEU A 44 27.91 9.02 18.04
N ASP A 45 27.71 10.02 18.91
CA ASP A 45 26.47 10.80 18.97
C ASP A 45 26.22 11.58 17.68
N VAL A 46 27.26 12.17 17.10
CA VAL A 46 27.15 12.88 15.82
C VAL A 46 26.85 11.89 14.68
N ILE A 47 27.52 10.74 14.66
CA ILE A 47 27.29 9.71 13.62
C ILE A 47 25.87 9.15 13.73
N SER A 48 25.39 8.86 14.96
CA SER A 48 24.00 8.39 15.16
C SER A 48 23.00 9.44 14.71
N SER A 49 23.19 10.70 15.06
CA SER A 49 22.32 11.81 14.64
C SER A 49 22.27 11.98 13.11
N ILE A 50 23.40 11.79 12.42
CA ILE A 50 23.44 11.82 10.95
C ILE A 50 22.70 10.61 10.36
N SER A 51 22.92 9.42 10.94
CA SER A 51 22.23 8.18 10.53
C SER A 51 20.73 8.30 10.68
N ASP A 52 20.23 8.86 11.78
CA ASP A 52 18.79 9.05 12.04
C ASP A 52 18.18 10.05 11.07
N LYS A 53 18.87 11.15 10.77
CA LYS A 53 18.43 12.12 9.77
C LYS A 53 18.38 11.50 8.37
N GLN A 54 19.36 10.68 8.03
CA GLN A 54 19.42 10.00 6.75
C GLN A 54 18.31 8.94 6.62
N ALA A 55 18.02 8.21 7.70
CA ALA A 55 16.89 7.30 7.78
C ALA A 55 15.55 8.03 7.60
N ALA A 56 15.36 9.16 8.28
CA ALA A 56 14.17 9.99 8.14
C ALA A 56 13.99 10.52 6.71
N LEU A 57 15.06 11.02 6.08
CA LEU A 57 15.01 11.46 4.68
C LEU A 57 14.66 10.32 3.73
N ASN A 58 15.25 9.14 3.92
CA ASN A 58 14.94 7.96 3.12
C ASN A 58 13.46 7.55 3.28
N GLN A 59 12.91 7.60 4.49
CA GLN A 59 11.49 7.35 4.72
C GLN A 59 10.62 8.35 3.98
N LEU A 60 10.91 9.65 4.07
CA LEU A 60 10.16 10.68 3.34
C LEU A 60 10.21 10.48 1.82
N VAL A 61 11.35 10.08 1.28
CA VAL A 61 11.49 9.79 -0.16
C VAL A 61 10.68 8.55 -0.54
N ILE A 62 10.71 7.49 0.27
CA ILE A 62 9.94 6.27 0.03
C ILE A 62 8.43 6.56 0.12
N GLU A 63 8.00 7.30 1.13
CA GLU A 63 6.59 7.70 1.28
C GLU A 63 6.13 8.58 0.11
N GLY A 64 6.91 9.59 -0.25
CA GLY A 64 6.61 10.47 -1.39
C GLY A 64 6.53 9.72 -2.71
N SER A 65 7.46 8.80 -2.96
CA SER A 65 7.44 7.96 -4.16
C SER A 65 6.24 7.00 -4.18
N SER A 66 5.87 6.44 -3.03
CA SER A 66 4.72 5.53 -2.92
C SER A 66 3.40 6.26 -3.17
N VAL A 67 3.23 7.48 -2.67
CA VAL A 67 2.06 8.33 -2.94
C VAL A 67 1.97 8.69 -4.42
N PHE A 68 3.09 9.07 -5.04
CA PHE A 68 3.12 9.38 -6.46
C PHE A 68 2.72 8.17 -7.32
N VAL A 69 3.26 6.98 -7.03
CA VAL A 69 2.91 5.74 -7.73
C VAL A 69 1.43 5.41 -7.56
N LYS A 70 0.88 5.50 -6.34
CA LYS A 70 -0.55 5.28 -6.08
C LYS A 70 -1.43 6.27 -6.84
N LEU A 71 -1.04 7.54 -6.93
CA LEU A 71 -1.74 8.55 -7.72
C LEU A 71 -1.73 8.22 -9.23
N CYS A 72 -0.61 7.77 -9.77
CA CYS A 72 -0.51 7.34 -11.17
C CYS A 72 -1.41 6.14 -11.45
N TYR A 73 -1.45 5.13 -10.57
CA TYR A 73 -2.35 3.99 -10.70
C TYR A 73 -3.82 4.40 -10.61
N SER A 74 -4.17 5.27 -9.65
CA SER A 74 -5.54 5.80 -9.53
C SER A 74 -5.97 6.55 -10.79
N GLY A 75 -5.10 7.37 -11.35
CA GLY A 75 -5.35 8.05 -12.62
C GLY A 75 -5.56 7.09 -13.79
N LEU A 76 -4.74 6.04 -13.89
CA LEU A 76 -4.87 5.00 -14.89
C LEU A 76 -6.21 4.26 -14.74
N PHE A 77 -6.59 3.90 -13.51
CA PHE A 77 -7.88 3.24 -13.23
C PHE A 77 -9.07 4.11 -13.63
N LEU A 78 -9.00 5.40 -13.31
CA LEU A 78 -10.03 6.35 -13.70
C LEU A 78 -10.18 6.44 -15.24
N ILE A 79 -9.08 6.48 -15.97
CA ILE A 79 -9.08 6.48 -17.45
C ILE A 79 -9.75 5.21 -17.98
N VAL A 80 -9.38 4.04 -17.45
CA VAL A 80 -9.98 2.75 -17.87
C VAL A 80 -11.48 2.73 -17.61
N VAL A 81 -11.93 3.17 -16.42
CA VAL A 81 -13.35 3.25 -16.08
C VAL A 81 -14.10 4.19 -17.03
N VAL A 82 -13.54 5.35 -17.36
CA VAL A 82 -14.15 6.31 -18.30
C VAL A 82 -14.26 5.69 -19.70
N ILE A 83 -13.21 5.01 -20.18
CA ILE A 83 -13.24 4.31 -21.47
C ILE A 83 -14.33 3.23 -21.48
N LEU A 84 -14.42 2.41 -20.44
CA LEU A 84 -15.44 1.38 -20.31
C LEU A 84 -16.84 1.97 -20.25
N LEU A 85 -17.04 3.09 -19.56
CA LEU A 85 -18.30 3.81 -19.53
C LEU A 85 -18.73 4.28 -20.91
N ILE A 86 -17.83 4.93 -21.64
CA ILE A 86 -18.11 5.41 -23.00
C ILE A 86 -18.43 4.22 -23.91
N PHE A 87 -17.68 3.13 -23.81
CA PHE A 87 -17.89 1.92 -24.58
C PHE A 87 -19.26 1.29 -24.28
N THR A 88 -19.60 1.09 -23.03
CA THR A 88 -20.88 0.50 -22.61
C THR A 88 -22.05 1.39 -22.96
N GLN A 89 -21.94 2.71 -22.80
CA GLN A 89 -22.99 3.65 -23.24
C GLN A 89 -23.23 3.55 -24.77
N LYS A 90 -22.16 3.62 -25.57
CA LYS A 90 -22.30 3.47 -27.02
C LYS A 90 -22.87 2.11 -27.40
N ALA A 91 -22.46 1.02 -26.76
CA ALA A 91 -22.98 -0.30 -27.01
C ALA A 91 -24.49 -0.40 -26.71
N LEU A 92 -24.94 0.17 -25.57
CA LEU A 92 -26.35 0.16 -25.17
C LEU A 92 -27.26 0.97 -26.11
N TYR A 93 -26.79 2.08 -26.66
CA TYR A 93 -27.56 2.90 -27.62
C TYR A 93 -27.42 2.44 -29.07
N SER A 94 -26.55 1.48 -29.35
CA SER A 94 -26.37 0.91 -30.68
C SER A 94 -27.55 -0.02 -31.10
N PRO A 95 -27.64 -0.39 -32.38
CA PRO A 95 -28.57 -1.44 -32.82
C PRO A 95 -28.41 -2.76 -32.09
N TRP A 96 -27.18 -3.08 -31.72
CA TRP A 96 -26.86 -4.25 -30.93
C TRP A 96 -27.48 -4.20 -29.52
N GLY A 97 -27.37 -3.08 -28.81
CA GLY A 97 -27.98 -2.90 -27.50
C GLY A 97 -29.51 -2.97 -27.52
N ARG A 98 -30.14 -2.50 -28.60
CA ARG A 98 -31.61 -2.67 -28.80
C ARG A 98 -31.97 -4.13 -28.97
N MET A 99 -31.21 -4.87 -29.76
CA MET A 99 -31.41 -6.30 -29.95
C MET A 99 -31.25 -7.06 -28.62
N MET A 100 -30.26 -6.72 -27.81
CA MET A 100 -30.05 -7.34 -26.51
C MET A 100 -31.21 -7.11 -25.54
N ARG A 101 -31.79 -5.91 -25.54
CA ARG A 101 -33.01 -5.63 -24.75
C ARG A 101 -34.20 -6.46 -25.24
N ALA A 102 -34.40 -6.60 -26.54
CA ALA A 102 -35.46 -7.44 -27.09
C ALA A 102 -35.29 -8.92 -26.70
N ILE A 103 -34.05 -9.46 -26.72
CA ILE A 103 -33.75 -10.82 -26.26
C ILE A 103 -34.05 -10.98 -24.77
N ARG A 104 -33.66 -10.00 -23.94
CA ARG A 104 -33.93 -10.00 -22.51
C ARG A 104 -35.44 -9.99 -22.21
N ASP A 105 -36.22 -9.22 -22.97
CA ASP A 105 -37.64 -9.06 -22.75
C ASP A 105 -38.44 -10.29 -23.21
N ASN A 106 -38.07 -10.88 -24.37
CA ASN A 106 -38.65 -12.14 -24.86
C ASN A 106 -37.69 -12.87 -25.80
N GLU A 107 -37.04 -13.91 -25.29
CA GLU A 107 -36.06 -14.71 -26.01
C GLU A 107 -36.67 -15.51 -27.17
N GLU A 108 -37.88 -16.10 -26.94
CA GLU A 108 -38.56 -16.90 -27.95
C GLU A 108 -38.99 -16.05 -29.14
N ALA A 109 -39.56 -14.86 -28.89
CA ALA A 109 -39.97 -13.94 -29.94
C ALA A 109 -38.73 -13.44 -30.74
N ALA A 110 -37.63 -13.14 -30.08
CA ALA A 110 -36.39 -12.74 -30.75
C ALA A 110 -35.85 -13.86 -31.66
N ASN A 111 -35.90 -15.11 -31.20
CA ASN A 111 -35.51 -16.29 -31.98
C ASN A 111 -36.41 -16.52 -33.18
N ALA A 112 -37.72 -16.38 -33.00
CA ALA A 112 -38.72 -16.49 -34.09
C ALA A 112 -38.48 -15.43 -35.17
N MET A 113 -37.98 -14.26 -34.82
CA MET A 113 -37.57 -13.21 -35.77
C MET A 113 -36.20 -13.46 -36.44
N GLY A 114 -35.65 -14.65 -36.32
CA GLY A 114 -34.41 -15.07 -36.95
C GLY A 114 -33.14 -14.55 -36.29
N LYS A 115 -33.19 -14.08 -35.02
CA LYS A 115 -32.01 -13.68 -34.27
C LYS A 115 -31.37 -14.88 -33.61
N ASN A 116 -30.05 -15.03 -33.78
CA ASN A 116 -29.29 -16.10 -33.11
C ASN A 116 -29.00 -15.71 -31.65
N VAL A 117 -29.94 -16.07 -30.77
CA VAL A 117 -29.88 -15.73 -29.34
C VAL A 117 -28.63 -16.33 -28.65
N VAL A 118 -28.32 -17.58 -28.95
CA VAL A 118 -27.14 -18.28 -28.36
C VAL A 118 -25.85 -17.55 -28.67
N LYS A 119 -25.67 -17.12 -29.93
CA LYS A 119 -24.48 -16.36 -30.33
C LYS A 119 -24.38 -15.03 -29.58
N GLN A 120 -25.49 -14.37 -29.33
CA GLN A 120 -25.51 -13.10 -28.62
C GLN A 120 -25.20 -13.27 -27.14
N HIS A 121 -25.75 -14.28 -26.49
CA HIS A 121 -25.42 -14.62 -25.11
C HIS A 121 -23.92 -14.96 -24.95
N LEU A 122 -23.37 -15.75 -25.87
CA LEU A 122 -21.92 -16.06 -25.86
C LEU A 122 -21.06 -14.80 -26.00
N LEU A 123 -21.47 -13.88 -26.89
CA LEU A 123 -20.74 -12.64 -27.11
C LEU A 123 -20.73 -11.74 -25.85
N ILE A 124 -21.90 -11.62 -25.18
CA ILE A 124 -21.96 -10.89 -23.89
C ILE A 124 -21.09 -11.56 -22.84
N PHE A 125 -21.11 -12.89 -22.75
CA PHE A 125 -20.32 -13.62 -21.80
C PHE A 125 -18.82 -13.39 -22.01
N ILE A 126 -18.36 -13.43 -23.28
CA ILE A 126 -16.96 -13.16 -23.63
C ILE A 126 -16.58 -11.72 -23.28
N LEU A 127 -17.41 -10.73 -23.65
CA LEU A 127 -17.14 -9.33 -23.33
C LEU A 127 -17.14 -9.08 -21.83
N GLY A 128 -18.10 -9.62 -21.10
CA GLY A 128 -18.18 -9.49 -19.64
C GLY A 128 -16.99 -10.11 -18.94
N SER A 129 -16.59 -11.32 -19.32
CA SER A 129 -15.43 -11.99 -18.73
C SER A 129 -14.11 -11.27 -19.04
N ALA A 130 -13.98 -10.67 -20.23
CA ALA A 130 -12.82 -9.86 -20.57
C ALA A 130 -12.71 -8.60 -19.69
N ILE A 131 -13.83 -7.91 -19.44
CA ILE A 131 -13.86 -6.72 -18.56
C ILE A 131 -13.55 -7.10 -17.12
N VAL A 132 -14.10 -8.22 -16.62
CA VAL A 132 -13.81 -8.72 -15.26
C VAL A 132 -12.35 -9.13 -15.13
N GLY A 133 -11.77 -9.78 -16.15
CA GLY A 133 -10.35 -10.12 -16.19
C GLY A 133 -9.45 -8.88 -16.12
N LEU A 134 -9.81 -7.82 -16.86
CA LEU A 134 -9.10 -6.54 -16.80
C LEU A 134 -9.19 -5.92 -15.38
N ALA A 135 -10.38 -5.90 -14.78
CA ALA A 135 -10.57 -5.40 -13.43
C ALA A 135 -9.77 -6.20 -12.39
N GLY A 136 -9.71 -7.53 -12.53
CA GLY A 136 -8.89 -8.39 -11.68
C GLY A 136 -7.40 -8.11 -11.81
N ALA A 137 -6.89 -7.91 -13.03
CA ALA A 137 -5.50 -7.53 -13.25
C ALA A 137 -5.16 -6.17 -12.60
N MET A 138 -6.06 -5.20 -12.71
CA MET A 138 -5.91 -3.89 -12.07
C MET A 138 -5.88 -3.99 -10.54
N LEU A 139 -6.74 -4.83 -9.95
CA LEU A 139 -6.78 -5.06 -8.51
C LEU A 139 -5.46 -5.66 -8.00
N VAL A 140 -4.95 -6.71 -8.67
CA VAL A 140 -3.68 -7.35 -8.31
C VAL A 140 -2.49 -6.39 -8.40
N THR A 141 -2.46 -5.55 -9.44
CA THR A 141 -1.38 -4.55 -9.59
C THR A 141 -1.42 -3.48 -8.50
N GLN A 142 -2.60 -3.11 -8.02
CA GLN A 142 -2.75 -2.15 -6.93
C GLN A 142 -2.31 -2.73 -5.58
N ASP A 143 -2.68 -3.97 -5.30
CA ASP A 143 -2.33 -4.64 -4.05
C ASP A 143 -0.84 -5.02 -3.99
N GLY A 144 -0.17 -5.13 -5.15
CA GLY A 144 1.25 -5.47 -5.26
C GLY A 144 1.61 -6.88 -4.77
N LEU A 145 0.63 -7.66 -4.34
CA LEU A 145 0.80 -9.02 -3.83
C LEU A 145 -0.34 -9.92 -4.31
N PHE A 146 0.01 -11.04 -4.92
CA PHE A 146 -0.95 -12.06 -5.30
C PHE A 146 -0.75 -13.32 -4.46
N THR A 147 -1.65 -13.53 -3.49
CA THR A 147 -1.75 -14.79 -2.76
C THR A 147 -3.13 -15.39 -2.96
N PRO A 148 -3.25 -16.69 -3.27
CA PRO A 148 -4.54 -17.34 -3.51
C PRO A 148 -5.54 -17.21 -2.35
N GLY A 149 -5.04 -17.07 -1.11
CA GLY A 149 -5.85 -16.87 0.09
C GLY A 149 -6.32 -15.44 0.35
N SER A 150 -5.76 -14.45 -0.35
CA SER A 150 -6.11 -13.03 -0.16
C SER A 150 -7.48 -12.69 -0.76
N TYR A 151 -7.90 -13.42 -1.78
CA TYR A 151 -9.14 -13.17 -2.49
C TYR A 151 -10.18 -14.24 -2.13
N GLN A 152 -11.15 -13.85 -1.32
CA GLN A 152 -12.31 -14.69 -0.97
C GLN A 152 -13.45 -14.44 -1.99
N PRO A 153 -13.71 -15.36 -2.93
CA PRO A 153 -14.69 -15.14 -4.01
C PRO A 153 -16.08 -14.76 -3.50
N MET A 154 -16.55 -15.41 -2.45
CA MET A 154 -17.86 -15.14 -1.84
C MET A 154 -18.00 -13.68 -1.39
N ARG A 155 -16.99 -13.15 -0.70
CA ARG A 155 -17.01 -11.77 -0.17
C ARG A 155 -17.08 -10.74 -1.28
N TYR A 156 -16.23 -10.87 -2.29
CA TYR A 156 -16.18 -9.92 -3.41
C TYR A 156 -17.42 -10.01 -4.28
N THR A 157 -17.90 -11.20 -4.56
CA THR A 157 -19.13 -11.40 -5.34
C THR A 157 -20.35 -10.77 -4.64
N PHE A 158 -20.50 -11.01 -3.35
CA PHE A 158 -21.56 -10.41 -2.56
C PHE A 158 -21.50 -8.87 -2.54
N LEU A 159 -20.31 -8.30 -2.32
CA LEU A 159 -20.10 -6.86 -2.38
C LEU A 159 -20.51 -6.25 -3.72
N ILE A 160 -20.10 -6.87 -4.84
CA ILE A 160 -20.46 -6.42 -6.18
C ILE A 160 -21.98 -6.45 -6.37
N TRP A 161 -22.65 -7.50 -5.91
CA TRP A 161 -24.11 -7.59 -5.99
C TRP A 161 -24.79 -6.46 -5.22
N VAL A 162 -24.34 -6.20 -4.00
CA VAL A 162 -24.88 -5.10 -3.19
C VAL A 162 -24.65 -3.75 -3.87
N MET A 163 -23.46 -3.51 -4.44
CA MET A 163 -23.13 -2.29 -5.18
C MET A 163 -24.08 -2.07 -6.36
N VAL A 164 -24.36 -3.11 -7.13
CA VAL A 164 -25.27 -3.03 -8.30
C VAL A 164 -26.72 -2.85 -7.88
N ILE A 165 -27.17 -3.49 -6.80
CA ILE A 165 -28.54 -3.34 -6.29
C ILE A 165 -28.75 -1.92 -5.73
N VAL A 166 -27.84 -1.43 -4.90
CA VAL A 166 -27.91 -0.09 -4.28
C VAL A 166 -27.83 1.01 -5.35
N GLY A 167 -26.98 0.81 -6.37
CA GLY A 167 -26.85 1.76 -7.47
C GLY A 167 -27.99 1.73 -8.50
N GLY A 168 -28.80 0.69 -8.47
CA GLY A 168 -29.89 0.47 -9.44
C GLY A 168 -29.43 -0.33 -10.65
N SER A 169 -29.99 -1.53 -10.79
CA SER A 169 -29.74 -2.42 -11.93
C SER A 169 -30.28 -1.81 -13.23
N GLY A 170 -29.43 -1.78 -14.25
CA GLY A 170 -29.79 -1.28 -15.58
C GLY A 170 -29.34 0.14 -15.92
N ASN A 171 -28.68 0.82 -14.97
CA ASN A 171 -28.08 2.13 -15.23
C ASN A 171 -26.56 2.09 -14.92
N ASN A 172 -25.73 2.39 -15.93
CA ASN A 172 -24.28 2.39 -15.80
C ASN A 172 -23.76 3.40 -14.75
N PHE A 173 -24.39 4.58 -14.70
CA PHE A 173 -24.04 5.60 -13.70
C PHE A 173 -24.45 5.18 -12.30
N GLY A 174 -25.59 4.50 -12.17
CA GLY A 174 -26.05 3.93 -10.91
C GLY A 174 -25.06 2.91 -10.36
N ALA A 175 -24.54 2.01 -11.18
CA ALA A 175 -23.56 1.02 -10.76
C ALA A 175 -22.27 1.66 -10.18
N ILE A 176 -21.79 2.76 -10.79
CA ILE A 176 -20.64 3.51 -10.28
C ILE A 176 -20.98 4.17 -8.94
N LEU A 177 -22.11 4.85 -8.86
CA LEU A 177 -22.56 5.50 -7.64
C LEU A 177 -22.73 4.48 -6.50
N GLY A 178 -23.36 3.33 -6.79
CA GLY A 178 -23.47 2.22 -5.85
C GLY A 178 -22.10 1.70 -5.37
N GLY A 179 -21.14 1.59 -6.26
CA GLY A 179 -19.76 1.25 -5.93
C GLY A 179 -19.13 2.22 -4.92
N PHE A 180 -19.25 3.52 -5.17
CA PHE A 180 -18.75 4.56 -4.24
C PHE A 180 -19.47 4.53 -2.90
N VAL A 181 -20.79 4.46 -2.88
CA VAL A 181 -21.58 4.47 -1.64
C VAL A 181 -21.29 3.25 -0.79
N VAL A 182 -21.30 2.05 -1.38
CA VAL A 182 -21.06 0.82 -0.61
C VAL A 182 -19.62 0.74 -0.13
N TRP A 183 -18.66 1.18 -0.94
CA TRP A 183 -17.25 1.21 -0.53
C TRP A 183 -17.01 2.22 0.60
N PHE A 184 -17.61 3.40 0.52
CA PHE A 184 -17.56 4.41 1.59
C PHE A 184 -18.14 3.87 2.89
N LEU A 185 -19.35 3.28 2.83
CA LEU A 185 -19.98 2.65 4.01
C LEU A 185 -19.13 1.52 4.59
N TRP A 186 -18.46 0.74 3.73
CA TRP A 186 -17.58 -0.32 4.18
C TRP A 186 -16.37 0.19 4.96
N ILE A 187 -15.74 1.28 4.49
CA ILE A 187 -14.59 1.89 5.18
C ILE A 187 -15.03 2.46 6.52
N GLU A 188 -16.16 3.14 6.59
CA GLU A 188 -16.69 3.72 7.83
C GLU A 188 -17.18 2.67 8.82
N ALA A 189 -17.67 1.53 8.36
CA ALA A 189 -18.12 0.44 9.22
C ALA A 189 -16.97 -0.41 9.79
N ALA A 190 -15.83 -0.47 9.11
CA ALA A 190 -14.69 -1.30 9.53
C ALA A 190 -14.13 -0.98 10.93
N PRO A 191 -14.04 0.29 11.38
CA PRO A 191 -13.56 0.61 12.72
C PRO A 191 -14.57 0.33 13.85
N ILE A 192 -15.84 0.01 13.53
CA ILE A 192 -16.92 -0.19 14.49
C ILE A 192 -17.15 -1.70 14.80
N ALA A 193 -16.64 -2.58 13.93
CA ALA A 193 -16.77 -4.03 14.04
C ALA A 193 -15.53 -4.67 14.66
#